data_ee1491b8cb062d4dfc1657494aaccc37
#
_entry.id   ee1491b8cb062d4dfc1657494aaccc37
#
_cell.length_a   1.000
_cell.length_b   1.000
_cell.length_c   1.000
_cell.angle_alpha   90.00
_cell.angle_beta   90.00
_cell.angle_gamma   90.00
#
_symmetry.space_group_name_H-M   'P 1'
#
loop_
_entity.id
_entity.type
_entity.pdbx_description
1 polymer ?
#
loop_
_entity_poly.entity_id
_entity_poly.type
_entity_poly.pdbx_seq_one_letter_code
_entity_poly.pdbx_strand_id
1 'polypeptide(L)'
;ESFAKYQREEAWTWEHLALTRARPVYGASLARGQLETIIAETLAMPRDAAKLAEDIIKMRGDMATHKPPTGALDVKLLPGGLVDAEFVIHALQLRFGQAFHPQLDRAAEALIATGLLPEGFAPAQALLTRLLVMLRLVAPDCEVPPEPAQAVVAKALGFADWAEVMQAVDAARGIISAEWQGIAPRLKN
;
A
#
# COMPACT_ATOMS: atom_id res chain seq x y z
N GLU A 1 26.45 -5.02 -12.06
CA GLU A 1 26.84 -3.60 -12.28
C GLU A 1 25.74 -2.81 -13.02
N SER A 2 25.16 -3.35 -14.10
CA SER A 2 24.12 -2.64 -14.90
C SER A 2 22.85 -2.32 -14.11
N PHE A 3 22.36 -3.24 -13.27
CA PHE A 3 21.17 -3.00 -12.45
C PHE A 3 21.39 -1.89 -11.42
N ALA A 4 22.54 -1.90 -10.72
CA ALA A 4 22.88 -0.87 -9.75
C ALA A 4 23.02 0.51 -10.41
N LYS A 5 23.64 0.58 -11.59
CA LYS A 5 23.76 1.81 -12.36
C LYS A 5 22.38 2.33 -12.78
N TYR A 6 21.54 1.48 -13.35
CA TYR A 6 20.17 1.81 -13.76
C TYR A 6 19.37 2.40 -12.60
N GLN A 7 19.39 1.73 -11.43
CA GLN A 7 18.64 2.18 -10.26
C GLN A 7 19.10 3.56 -9.75
N ARG A 8 20.37 3.89 -9.91
CA ARG A 8 20.91 5.18 -9.45
C ARG A 8 20.71 6.33 -10.46
N GLU A 9 20.77 6.04 -11.76
CA GLU A 9 20.90 7.07 -12.78
C GLU A 9 19.65 7.23 -13.66
N GLU A 10 18.86 6.16 -13.84
CA GLU A 10 17.79 6.11 -14.84
C GLU A 10 16.42 5.77 -14.25
N ALA A 11 16.37 5.04 -13.12
CA ALA A 11 15.12 4.57 -12.55
C ALA A 11 14.24 5.70 -12.02
N TRP A 12 12.94 5.55 -12.21
CA TRP A 12 11.94 6.51 -11.80
C TRP A 12 11.45 6.23 -10.38
N THR A 13 10.82 7.22 -9.75
CA THR A 13 10.27 7.08 -8.38
C THR A 13 9.37 5.86 -8.20
N TRP A 14 8.56 5.51 -9.22
CA TRP A 14 7.67 4.34 -9.13
C TRP A 14 8.44 3.00 -9.07
N GLU A 15 9.61 2.92 -9.67
CA GLU A 15 10.48 1.73 -9.60
C GLU A 15 11.08 1.60 -8.19
N HIS A 16 11.47 2.73 -7.59
CA HIS A 16 11.92 2.74 -6.20
C HIS A 16 10.79 2.39 -5.21
N LEU A 17 9.53 2.80 -5.48
CA LEU A 17 8.38 2.31 -4.72
C LEU A 17 8.24 0.78 -4.81
N ALA A 18 8.44 0.20 -5.99
CA ALA A 18 8.41 -1.24 -6.16
C ALA A 18 9.57 -1.95 -5.45
N LEU A 19 10.75 -1.32 -5.39
CA LEU A 19 11.92 -1.87 -4.69
C LEU A 19 11.73 -1.99 -3.19
N THR A 20 10.88 -1.18 -2.55
CA THR A 20 10.64 -1.25 -1.09
C THR A 20 10.19 -2.64 -0.62
N ARG A 21 9.60 -3.43 -1.51
CA ARG A 21 9.13 -4.80 -1.25
C ARG A 21 9.85 -5.89 -2.06
N ALA A 22 10.87 -5.49 -2.82
CA ALA A 22 11.63 -6.43 -3.64
C ALA A 22 12.56 -7.30 -2.79
N ARG A 23 12.67 -8.56 -3.16
CA ARG A 23 13.66 -9.48 -2.60
C ARG A 23 14.05 -10.53 -3.63
N PRO A 24 15.30 -10.97 -3.68
CA PRO A 24 15.69 -12.12 -4.48
C PRO A 24 15.08 -13.40 -3.90
N VAL A 25 14.38 -14.18 -4.74
CA VAL A 25 13.71 -15.42 -4.29
C VAL A 25 14.47 -16.67 -4.70
N TYR A 26 15.36 -16.59 -5.70
CA TYR A 26 16.10 -17.71 -6.23
C TYR A 26 17.48 -17.27 -6.75
N GLY A 27 18.44 -18.22 -6.83
CA GLY A 27 19.78 -17.99 -7.36
C GLY A 27 20.91 -18.33 -6.37
N ALA A 28 22.15 -18.27 -6.82
CA ALA A 28 23.32 -18.49 -5.98
C ALA A 28 23.35 -17.46 -4.82
N SER A 29 23.78 -17.92 -3.64
CA SER A 29 23.79 -17.09 -2.42
C SER A 29 24.54 -15.76 -2.62
N LEU A 30 25.71 -15.81 -3.27
CA LEU A 30 26.48 -14.61 -3.57
C LEU A 30 25.72 -13.59 -4.43
N ALA A 31 25.05 -14.07 -5.49
CA ALA A 31 24.27 -13.20 -6.38
C ALA A 31 23.07 -12.59 -5.66
N ARG A 32 22.38 -13.36 -4.80
CA ARG A 32 21.28 -12.85 -3.98
C ARG A 32 21.77 -11.77 -3.01
N GLY A 33 22.87 -12.02 -2.30
CA GLY A 33 23.45 -11.03 -1.39
C GLY A 33 23.86 -9.73 -2.10
N GLN A 34 24.44 -9.84 -3.32
CA GLN A 34 24.74 -8.64 -4.12
C GLN A 34 23.47 -7.86 -4.51
N LEU A 35 22.38 -8.54 -4.89
CA LEU A 35 21.12 -7.87 -5.21
C LEU A 35 20.49 -7.22 -3.97
N GLU A 36 20.52 -7.88 -2.82
CA GLU A 36 20.05 -7.32 -1.55
C GLU A 36 20.83 -6.05 -1.18
N THR A 37 22.15 -6.06 -1.36
CA THR A 37 22.99 -4.88 -1.14
C THR A 37 22.61 -3.73 -2.08
N ILE A 38 22.45 -4.00 -3.38
CA ILE A 38 22.05 -2.97 -4.36
C ILE A 38 20.68 -2.39 -4.01
N ILE A 39 19.70 -3.24 -3.63
CA ILE A 39 18.36 -2.78 -3.21
C ILE A 39 18.49 -1.87 -1.98
N ALA A 40 19.21 -2.30 -0.95
CA ALA A 40 19.40 -1.53 0.28
C ALA A 40 20.08 -0.18 0.01
N GLU A 41 21.15 -0.16 -0.79
CA GLU A 41 21.85 1.07 -1.19
C GLU A 41 20.93 2.02 -1.96
N THR A 42 20.14 1.49 -2.91
CA THR A 42 19.16 2.28 -3.67
C THR A 42 18.09 2.90 -2.78
N LEU A 43 17.56 2.12 -1.84
CA LEU A 43 16.53 2.60 -0.91
C LEU A 43 17.07 3.63 0.09
N ALA A 44 18.35 3.55 0.45
CA ALA A 44 19.03 4.50 1.33
C ALA A 44 19.45 5.80 0.64
N MET A 45 19.32 5.92 -0.69
CA MET A 45 19.74 7.14 -1.41
C MET A 45 18.95 8.36 -0.91
N PRO A 46 19.61 9.51 -0.72
CA PRO A 46 18.95 10.78 -0.46
C PRO A 46 17.98 11.14 -1.59
N ARG A 47 16.80 11.66 -1.24
CA ARG A 47 15.79 12.08 -2.21
C ARG A 47 15.37 13.52 -1.98
N ASP A 48 15.16 14.25 -3.07
CA ASP A 48 14.48 15.54 -3.00
C ASP A 48 13.05 15.34 -2.51
N ALA A 49 12.74 15.92 -1.38
CA ALA A 49 11.46 15.76 -0.70
C ALA A 49 10.28 16.35 -1.49
N ALA A 50 10.49 17.49 -2.16
CA ALA A 50 9.46 18.14 -2.95
C ALA A 50 9.16 17.34 -4.22
N LYS A 51 10.22 16.87 -4.90
CA LYS A 51 10.08 16.02 -6.08
C LYS A 51 9.43 14.68 -5.75
N LEU A 52 9.83 14.03 -4.66
CA LEU A 52 9.20 12.78 -4.21
C LEU A 52 7.69 12.99 -3.99
N ALA A 53 7.29 14.05 -3.29
CA ALA A 53 5.89 14.35 -3.04
C ALA A 53 5.12 14.60 -4.35
N GLU A 54 5.69 15.35 -5.30
CA GLU A 54 5.09 15.60 -6.60
C GLU A 54 4.90 14.31 -7.40
N ASP A 55 5.95 13.49 -7.51
CA ASP A 55 5.92 12.21 -8.23
C ASP A 55 4.85 11.28 -7.65
N ILE A 56 4.78 11.14 -6.31
CA ILE A 56 3.81 10.30 -5.61
C ILE A 56 2.36 10.74 -5.90
N ILE A 57 2.06 12.03 -5.77
CA ILE A 57 0.72 12.56 -6.01
C ILE A 57 0.33 12.38 -7.48
N LYS A 58 1.25 12.71 -8.41
CA LYS A 58 1.02 12.54 -9.84
C LYS A 58 0.72 11.08 -10.20
N MET A 59 1.56 10.14 -9.74
CA MET A 59 1.40 8.71 -10.02
C MET A 59 0.05 8.18 -9.56
N ARG A 60 -0.37 8.55 -8.33
CA ARG A 60 -1.68 8.12 -7.81
C ARG A 60 -2.84 8.73 -8.62
N GLY A 61 -2.71 9.98 -9.04
CA GLY A 61 -3.68 10.66 -9.90
C GLY A 61 -3.79 10.00 -11.28
N ASP A 62 -2.65 9.73 -11.92
CA ASP A 62 -2.57 9.02 -13.20
C ASP A 62 -3.22 7.62 -13.08
N MET A 63 -2.93 6.90 -12.01
CA MET A 63 -3.53 5.60 -11.74
C MET A 63 -5.05 5.67 -11.58
N ALA A 64 -5.57 6.67 -10.86
CA ALA A 64 -7.01 6.86 -10.68
C ALA A 64 -7.72 7.12 -12.02
N THR A 65 -7.07 7.88 -12.91
CA THR A 65 -7.59 8.17 -14.24
C THR A 65 -7.62 6.95 -15.15
N HIS A 66 -6.56 6.14 -15.15
CA HIS A 66 -6.44 4.98 -16.04
C HIS A 66 -7.10 3.70 -15.52
N LYS A 67 -7.31 3.62 -14.20
CA LYS A 67 -7.94 2.49 -13.53
C LYS A 67 -8.97 2.99 -12.50
N PRO A 68 -10.12 3.50 -12.97
CA PRO A 68 -11.19 3.91 -12.04
C PRO A 68 -11.75 2.69 -11.29
N PRO A 69 -12.36 2.91 -10.12
CA PRO A 69 -13.08 1.85 -9.41
C PRO A 69 -14.17 1.22 -10.28
N THR A 70 -14.36 -0.09 -10.14
CA THR A 70 -15.30 -0.86 -10.96
C THR A 70 -16.66 -1.06 -10.32
N GLY A 71 -16.79 -0.89 -9.00
CA GLY A 71 -18.04 -1.05 -8.26
C GLY A 71 -18.01 -0.38 -6.89
N ALA A 72 -19.15 -0.43 -6.22
CA ALA A 72 -19.35 0.22 -4.92
C ALA A 72 -18.45 -0.34 -3.80
N LEU A 73 -18.02 -1.58 -3.95
CA LEU A 73 -17.12 -2.28 -3.01
C LEU A 73 -15.71 -2.49 -3.56
N ASP A 74 -15.27 -1.70 -4.52
CA ASP A 74 -13.87 -1.74 -4.96
C ASP A 74 -12.94 -1.16 -3.89
N VAL A 75 -12.81 -1.88 -2.77
CA VAL A 75 -11.94 -1.48 -1.64
C VAL A 75 -10.47 -1.38 -2.00
N LYS A 76 -10.10 -1.76 -3.22
CA LYS A 76 -8.75 -1.58 -3.73
C LYS A 76 -8.54 -0.19 -4.31
N LEU A 77 -9.44 0.27 -5.19
CA LEU A 77 -9.26 1.46 -6.02
C LEU A 77 -10.03 2.69 -5.52
N LEU A 78 -11.09 2.49 -4.74
CA LEU A 78 -11.84 3.60 -4.14
C LEU A 78 -10.93 4.47 -3.24
N PRO A 79 -11.24 5.78 -3.09
CA PRO A 79 -10.52 6.65 -2.15
C PRO A 79 -10.45 6.06 -0.74
N GLY A 80 -9.26 6.09 -0.12
CA GLY A 80 -9.00 5.42 1.15
C GLY A 80 -8.91 3.89 1.04
N GLY A 81 -8.78 3.35 -0.17
CA GLY A 81 -8.61 1.92 -0.40
C GLY A 81 -7.16 1.44 -0.29
N LEU A 82 -6.96 0.17 -0.65
CA LEU A 82 -5.65 -0.49 -0.51
C LEU A 82 -4.55 0.15 -1.35
N VAL A 83 -4.87 0.74 -2.49
CA VAL A 83 -3.88 1.47 -3.31
C VAL A 83 -3.40 2.72 -2.57
N ASP A 84 -4.28 3.49 -1.94
CA ASP A 84 -3.88 4.65 -1.13
C ASP A 84 -3.01 4.20 0.05
N ALA A 85 -3.36 3.08 0.70
CA ALA A 85 -2.55 2.51 1.77
C ALA A 85 -1.14 2.12 1.29
N GLU A 86 -1.03 1.45 0.13
CA GLU A 86 0.27 1.10 -0.48
C GLU A 86 1.11 2.36 -0.77
N PHE A 87 0.50 3.39 -1.37
CA PHE A 87 1.20 4.64 -1.68
C PHE A 87 1.68 5.35 -0.40
N VAL A 88 0.86 5.41 0.65
CA VAL A 88 1.24 6.01 1.94
C VAL A 88 2.44 5.29 2.54
N ILE A 89 2.39 3.96 2.65
CA ILE A 89 3.47 3.16 3.23
C ILE A 89 4.78 3.37 2.46
N HIS A 90 4.75 3.18 1.13
CA HIS A 90 5.96 3.25 0.32
C HIS A 90 6.53 4.66 0.23
N ALA A 91 5.68 5.69 0.20
CA ALA A 91 6.10 7.07 0.24
C ALA A 91 6.85 7.42 1.54
N LEU A 92 6.30 7.00 2.68
CA LEU A 92 6.95 7.19 3.99
C LEU A 92 8.26 6.41 4.10
N GLN A 93 8.30 5.17 3.61
CA GLN A 93 9.52 4.38 3.56
C GLN A 93 10.62 5.10 2.78
N LEU A 94 10.32 5.58 1.56
CA LEU A 94 11.30 6.28 0.73
C LEU A 94 11.71 7.63 1.31
N ARG A 95 10.78 8.35 1.95
CA ARG A 95 11.07 9.67 2.53
C ARG A 95 11.99 9.57 3.74
N PHE A 96 11.72 8.63 4.62
CA PHE A 96 12.41 8.49 5.90
C PHE A 96 13.49 7.40 5.92
N GLY A 97 13.64 6.63 4.84
CA GLY A 97 14.70 5.62 4.68
C GLY A 97 14.61 4.47 5.69
N GLN A 98 13.39 4.10 6.12
CA GLN A 98 13.20 3.11 7.18
C GLN A 98 11.96 2.25 6.98
N ALA A 99 11.78 1.25 7.85
CA ALA A 99 10.62 0.34 7.87
C ALA A 99 10.46 -0.49 6.58
N PHE A 100 11.53 -0.74 5.86
CA PHE A 100 11.48 -1.57 4.66
C PHE A 100 11.20 -3.03 5.00
N HIS A 101 10.13 -3.57 4.43
CA HIS A 101 9.78 -4.98 4.57
C HIS A 101 9.01 -5.47 3.33
N PRO A 102 9.30 -6.69 2.81
CA PRO A 102 8.61 -7.23 1.63
C PRO A 102 7.10 -7.46 1.81
N GLN A 103 6.66 -7.69 3.04
CA GLN A 103 5.25 -7.82 3.40
C GLN A 103 4.71 -6.47 3.86
N LEU A 104 3.64 -6.02 3.23
CA LEU A 104 3.09 -4.68 3.43
C LEU A 104 2.54 -4.45 4.84
N ASP A 105 1.95 -5.48 5.45
CA ASP A 105 1.48 -5.47 6.84
C ASP A 105 2.62 -5.21 7.83
N ARG A 106 3.75 -5.89 7.65
CA ARG A 106 4.96 -5.70 8.48
C ARG A 106 5.58 -4.32 8.28
N ALA A 107 5.56 -3.82 7.05
CA ALA A 107 5.99 -2.46 6.77
C ALA A 107 5.11 -1.43 7.48
N ALA A 108 3.79 -1.60 7.47
CA ALA A 108 2.85 -0.75 8.19
C ALA A 108 3.09 -0.79 9.71
N GLU A 109 3.23 -1.99 10.29
CA GLU A 109 3.55 -2.17 11.72
C GLU A 109 4.85 -1.45 12.11
N ALA A 110 5.90 -1.56 11.28
CA ALA A 110 7.17 -0.88 11.52
C ALA A 110 7.05 0.65 11.45
N LEU A 111 6.24 1.19 10.52
CA LEU A 111 5.96 2.61 10.44
C LEU A 111 5.12 3.11 11.63
N ILE A 112 4.20 2.30 12.16
CA ILE A 112 3.46 2.59 13.39
C ILE A 112 4.42 2.64 14.58
N ALA A 113 5.31 1.68 14.72
CA ALA A 113 6.28 1.62 15.80
C ALA A 113 7.22 2.84 15.83
N THR A 114 7.44 3.49 14.69
CA THR A 114 8.24 4.74 14.59
C THR A 114 7.39 6.01 14.69
N GLY A 115 6.08 5.91 14.88
CA GLY A 115 5.16 7.06 14.96
C GLY A 115 4.86 7.70 13.61
N LEU A 116 5.24 7.07 12.50
CA LEU A 116 4.97 7.58 11.15
C LEU A 116 3.58 7.20 10.63
N LEU A 117 2.90 6.25 11.25
CA LEU A 117 1.50 5.92 10.98
C LEU A 117 0.72 5.76 12.28
N PRO A 118 -0.58 6.05 12.30
CA PRO A 118 -1.42 5.83 13.47
C PRO A 118 -1.66 4.32 13.72
N GLU A 119 -1.90 3.94 14.97
CA GLU A 119 -2.15 2.54 15.37
C GLU A 119 -3.31 1.89 14.59
N GLY A 120 -4.34 2.66 14.23
CA GLY A 120 -5.50 2.18 13.47
C GLY A 120 -5.20 1.83 12.00
N PHE A 121 -4.04 2.19 11.46
CA PHE A 121 -3.75 1.99 10.02
C PHE A 121 -3.59 0.52 9.63
N ALA A 122 -2.82 -0.25 10.38
CA ALA A 122 -2.61 -1.68 10.08
C ALA A 122 -3.90 -2.51 10.21
N PRO A 123 -4.73 -2.35 11.26
CA PRO A 123 -6.06 -2.97 11.32
C PRO A 123 -6.98 -2.59 10.16
N ALA A 124 -6.99 -1.32 9.74
CA ALA A 124 -7.77 -0.84 8.60
C ALA A 124 -7.34 -1.53 7.29
N GLN A 125 -6.04 -1.56 7.02
CA GLN A 125 -5.47 -2.25 5.86
C GLN A 125 -5.79 -3.75 5.88
N ALA A 126 -5.66 -4.42 7.03
CA ALA A 126 -5.96 -5.84 7.18
C ALA A 126 -7.44 -6.15 6.91
N LEU A 127 -8.37 -5.33 7.41
CA LEU A 127 -9.80 -5.47 7.14
C LEU A 127 -10.10 -5.36 5.65
N LEU A 128 -9.62 -4.31 4.98
CA LEU A 128 -9.84 -4.12 3.54
C LEU A 128 -9.22 -5.25 2.72
N THR A 129 -8.05 -5.76 3.12
CA THR A 129 -7.40 -6.90 2.45
C THR A 129 -8.25 -8.17 2.57
N ARG A 130 -8.74 -8.48 3.77
CA ARG A 130 -9.61 -9.64 4.00
C ARG A 130 -10.91 -9.53 3.21
N LEU A 131 -11.55 -8.35 3.23
CA LEU A 131 -12.77 -8.11 2.47
C LEU A 131 -12.52 -8.25 0.96
N LEU A 132 -11.43 -7.68 0.42
CA LEU A 132 -11.08 -7.85 -0.98
C LEU A 132 -10.97 -9.33 -1.39
N VAL A 133 -10.33 -10.15 -0.56
CA VAL A 133 -10.21 -11.60 -0.83
C VAL A 133 -11.57 -12.27 -0.84
N MET A 134 -12.45 -11.96 0.12
CA MET A 134 -13.81 -12.51 0.17
C MET A 134 -14.65 -12.08 -1.04
N LEU A 135 -14.62 -10.79 -1.39
CA LEU A 135 -15.36 -10.27 -2.54
C LEU A 135 -14.93 -10.91 -3.86
N ARG A 136 -13.65 -11.23 -4.04
CA ARG A 136 -13.19 -11.95 -5.24
C ARG A 136 -13.84 -13.30 -5.45
N LEU A 137 -14.35 -13.91 -4.38
CA LEU A 137 -15.04 -15.21 -4.42
C LEU A 137 -16.55 -15.07 -4.63
N VAL A 138 -17.18 -13.99 -4.15
CA VAL A 138 -18.66 -13.86 -4.10
C VAL A 138 -19.20 -12.70 -4.93
N ALA A 139 -18.39 -11.67 -5.21
CA ALA A 139 -18.75 -10.48 -5.98
C ALA A 139 -17.51 -9.93 -6.72
N PRO A 140 -17.00 -10.65 -7.76
CA PRO A 140 -15.78 -10.29 -8.48
C PRO A 140 -15.88 -8.96 -9.24
N ASP A 141 -17.09 -8.48 -9.48
CA ASP A 141 -17.44 -7.19 -10.08
C ASP A 141 -17.35 -6.01 -9.09
N CYS A 142 -17.04 -6.28 -7.81
CA CYS A 142 -17.02 -5.32 -6.72
C CYS A 142 -18.38 -4.65 -6.41
N GLU A 143 -19.47 -5.27 -6.82
CA GLU A 143 -20.82 -4.86 -6.44
C GLU A 143 -21.24 -5.50 -5.11
N VAL A 144 -22.35 -5.01 -4.55
CA VAL A 144 -22.88 -5.53 -3.29
C VAL A 144 -23.38 -6.97 -3.52
N PRO A 145 -22.84 -7.98 -2.81
CA PRO A 145 -23.24 -9.36 -3.01
C PRO A 145 -24.68 -9.61 -2.53
N PRO A 146 -25.35 -10.69 -2.99
CA PRO A 146 -26.67 -11.08 -2.49
C PRO A 146 -26.66 -11.35 -0.98
N GLU A 147 -27.81 -11.13 -0.30
CA GLU A 147 -27.95 -11.29 1.16
C GLU A 147 -27.34 -12.59 1.73
N PRO A 148 -27.53 -13.79 1.11
CA PRO A 148 -26.90 -14.99 1.64
C PRO A 148 -25.37 -14.92 1.65
N ALA A 149 -24.76 -14.30 0.65
CA ALA A 149 -23.32 -14.11 0.58
C ALA A 149 -22.85 -13.00 1.55
N GLN A 150 -23.64 -11.94 1.76
CA GLN A 150 -23.37 -10.91 2.77
C GLN A 150 -23.22 -11.53 4.16
N ALA A 151 -24.16 -12.41 4.55
CA ALA A 151 -24.12 -13.08 5.85
C ALA A 151 -22.87 -13.95 6.01
N VAL A 152 -22.46 -14.66 4.95
CA VAL A 152 -21.23 -15.48 4.97
C VAL A 152 -19.98 -14.60 5.12
N VAL A 153 -19.90 -13.50 4.35
CA VAL A 153 -18.77 -12.57 4.41
C VAL A 153 -18.70 -11.91 5.80
N ALA A 154 -19.81 -11.42 6.33
CA ALA A 154 -19.86 -10.80 7.66
C ALA A 154 -19.33 -11.76 8.73
N LYS A 155 -19.85 -12.98 8.77
CA LYS A 155 -19.37 -14.02 9.70
C LYS A 155 -17.88 -14.34 9.54
N ALA A 156 -17.38 -14.45 8.30
CA ALA A 156 -15.97 -14.74 8.03
C ALA A 156 -15.04 -13.60 8.44
N LEU A 157 -15.53 -12.36 8.40
CA LEU A 157 -14.80 -11.17 8.86
C LEU A 157 -14.91 -10.96 10.39
N GLY A 158 -15.84 -11.66 11.08
CA GLY A 158 -16.05 -11.57 12.52
C GLY A 158 -17.07 -10.51 12.94
N PHE A 159 -17.96 -10.10 12.03
CA PHE A 159 -19.05 -9.15 12.30
C PHE A 159 -20.40 -9.87 12.45
N ALA A 160 -21.35 -9.23 13.15
CA ALA A 160 -22.67 -9.79 13.36
C ALA A 160 -23.51 -9.77 12.07
N ASP A 161 -23.42 -8.71 11.29
CA ASP A 161 -24.15 -8.54 10.05
C ASP A 161 -23.38 -7.69 9.00
N TRP A 162 -24.01 -7.52 7.84
CA TRP A 162 -23.44 -6.74 6.73
C TRP A 162 -23.37 -5.24 7.03
N ALA A 163 -24.28 -4.70 7.82
CA ALA A 163 -24.26 -3.28 8.18
C ALA A 163 -23.03 -2.94 9.03
N GLU A 164 -22.67 -3.81 9.98
CA GLU A 164 -21.42 -3.67 10.75
C GLU A 164 -20.17 -3.77 9.85
N VAL A 165 -20.18 -4.68 8.86
CA VAL A 165 -19.08 -4.75 7.89
C VAL A 165 -18.91 -3.42 7.16
N MET A 166 -19.99 -2.86 6.65
CA MET A 166 -19.95 -1.61 5.90
C MET A 166 -19.49 -0.44 6.77
N GLN A 167 -19.97 -0.36 8.01
CA GLN A 167 -19.51 0.65 8.95
C GLN A 167 -18.00 0.54 9.24
N ALA A 168 -17.52 -0.67 9.45
CA ALA A 168 -16.09 -0.91 9.68
C ALA A 168 -15.23 -0.59 8.46
N VAL A 169 -15.73 -0.90 7.26
CA VAL A 169 -15.07 -0.57 5.98
C VAL A 169 -14.99 0.93 5.78
N ASP A 170 -16.06 1.67 6.04
CA ASP A 170 -16.07 3.13 5.91
C ASP A 170 -15.11 3.78 6.92
N ALA A 171 -15.07 3.29 8.16
CA ALA A 171 -14.11 3.73 9.16
C ALA A 171 -12.66 3.44 8.74
N ALA A 172 -12.38 2.24 8.23
CA ALA A 172 -11.06 1.86 7.75
C ALA A 172 -10.60 2.73 6.57
N ARG A 173 -11.48 2.98 5.60
CA ARG A 173 -11.21 3.87 4.48
C ARG A 173 -10.99 5.32 4.94
N GLY A 174 -11.72 5.77 5.95
CA GLY A 174 -11.54 7.07 6.56
C GLY A 174 -10.13 7.27 7.12
N ILE A 175 -9.60 6.29 7.85
CA ILE A 175 -8.23 6.31 8.39
C ILE A 175 -7.20 6.40 7.26
N ILE A 176 -7.30 5.52 6.26
CA ILE A 176 -6.34 5.50 5.14
C ILE A 176 -6.44 6.78 4.31
N SER A 177 -7.65 7.28 4.06
CA SER A 177 -7.88 8.51 3.32
C SER A 177 -7.27 9.74 4.02
N ALA A 178 -7.39 9.83 5.34
CA ALA A 178 -6.78 10.90 6.12
C ALA A 178 -5.25 10.90 5.98
N GLU A 179 -4.61 9.73 6.05
CA GLU A 179 -3.17 9.59 5.85
C GLU A 179 -2.74 9.96 4.43
N TRP A 180 -3.51 9.53 3.42
CA TRP A 180 -3.24 9.90 2.03
C TRP A 180 -3.38 11.40 1.77
N GLN A 181 -4.43 12.04 2.29
CA GLN A 181 -4.64 13.48 2.14
C GLN A 181 -3.54 14.30 2.83
N GLY A 182 -3.02 13.80 3.95
CA GLY A 182 -1.92 14.41 4.69
C GLY A 182 -0.53 14.10 4.15
N ILE A 183 -0.38 13.24 3.11
CA ILE A 183 0.93 12.71 2.71
C ILE A 183 1.86 13.78 2.12
N ALA A 184 1.36 14.65 1.25
CA ALA A 184 2.20 15.63 0.53
C ALA A 184 2.95 16.60 1.47
N PRO A 185 2.33 17.26 2.46
CA PRO A 185 3.06 18.07 3.43
C PRO A 185 4.02 17.25 4.29
N ARG A 186 3.68 16.02 4.66
CA ARG A 186 4.56 15.14 5.46
C ARG A 186 5.81 14.71 4.72
N LEU A 187 5.74 14.54 3.40
CA LEU A 187 6.93 14.21 2.59
C LEU A 187 7.86 15.41 2.42
N LYS A 188 7.34 16.65 2.48
CA LYS A 188 8.13 17.88 2.31
C LYS A 188 8.82 18.35 3.59
N ASN A 189 8.26 18.03 4.75
CA ASN A 189 8.80 18.38 6.07
C ASN A 189 9.71 17.26 6.61
#